data_914499104413e0ea6daa0e4e4aa7b0b7
#
_entry.id   914499104413e0ea6daa0e4e4aa7b0b7
#
_cell.length_a   1.000
_cell.length_b   1.000
_cell.length_c   1.000
_cell.angle_alpha   90.00
_cell.angle_beta   90.00
_cell.angle_gamma   90.00
#
_symmetry.space_group_name_H-M   'P 1'
#
loop_
_entity.id
_entity.type
_entity.pdbx_description
1 polymer ?
#
loop_
_entity_poly.entity_id
_entity_poly.type
_entity_poly.pdbx_seq_one_letter_code
_entity_poly.pdbx_strand_id
1 'polypeptide(L)'
;MKIYGIIGYKNAGKTTLVERLVTEITARGFSVSTVKHAHHAFDLDQPGKDTFRHRQAGARQVMMATGTRWVLMTELRGAQEPALADLLARMEPVDLVLIEGYKRDSHPKVEVHRAVTGHPLIAPDDPTIRAVATDGPLAVDRPRLDLNDIGAVADFILRETGLIRSARFDTVVMVDWSGGNDTGPTPKKDAIWAGVVRDGVAQEPVYLRNRQVAEAWVGDLLAQEVQAGRRVCLGFDFALAYPEGFAQALTGDPDPLALWDWFEARVQDGPLGNNRFDLAGQINRLLPGVGPFWFNGLQRDIDHLPRKGNDRTYQWEPRRRRTELAAKGSFEVWQLAGAGAVGSQVIMGLPVLARLRRRFAGQIAVWPFEQVQRPVTLVEIWPSLISKAVAALTRPGEIRDAAQVRVLAAAIAGLSEAALSRMFDQPAGTEGWIFGAGHEKDLTEAAMIHANR
;
A
#
# COMPACT_ATOMS: atom_id res chain seq x y z
N MET A 1 -23.35 -9.13 -3.27
CA MET A 1 -22.62 -10.09 -4.13
C MET A 1 -22.09 -9.34 -5.33
N LYS A 2 -20.78 -9.33 -5.55
CA LYS A 2 -20.16 -8.71 -6.74
C LYS A 2 -20.12 -9.72 -7.86
N ILE A 3 -20.17 -9.25 -9.12
CA ILE A 3 -20.10 -10.13 -10.30
C ILE A 3 -19.04 -9.65 -11.26
N TYR A 4 -18.32 -10.60 -11.91
CA TYR A 4 -17.31 -10.25 -12.91
C TYR A 4 -17.23 -11.35 -14.00
N GLY A 5 -17.19 -10.93 -15.27
CA GLY A 5 -17.21 -11.82 -16.43
C GLY A 5 -15.81 -12.22 -16.91
N ILE A 6 -15.66 -13.48 -17.32
CA ILE A 6 -14.50 -14.00 -18.03
C ILE A 6 -14.98 -14.47 -19.40
N ILE A 7 -14.61 -13.75 -20.44
CA ILE A 7 -15.08 -14.01 -21.79
C ILE A 7 -13.90 -14.27 -22.76
N GLY A 8 -14.19 -14.61 -23.98
CA GLY A 8 -13.21 -14.90 -25.05
C GLY A 8 -13.75 -15.97 -25.99
N TYR A 9 -13.04 -16.21 -27.07
CA TYR A 9 -13.41 -17.26 -28.03
C TYR A 9 -13.14 -18.68 -27.49
N LYS A 10 -13.61 -19.69 -28.24
CA LYS A 10 -13.36 -21.10 -27.91
C LYS A 10 -11.84 -21.35 -27.88
N ASN A 11 -11.37 -22.14 -26.93
CA ASN A 11 -9.97 -22.49 -26.72
C ASN A 11 -9.03 -21.33 -26.28
N ALA A 12 -9.55 -20.17 -25.95
CA ALA A 12 -8.72 -19.06 -25.42
C ALA A 12 -8.21 -19.30 -23.99
N GLY A 13 -8.66 -20.35 -23.28
CA GLY A 13 -8.18 -20.68 -21.93
C GLY A 13 -9.06 -20.14 -20.79
N LYS A 14 -10.30 -19.70 -21.07
CA LYS A 14 -11.23 -19.17 -20.05
C LYS A 14 -11.41 -20.06 -18.83
N THR A 15 -11.73 -21.33 -19.05
CA THR A 15 -12.00 -22.28 -17.96
C THR A 15 -10.79 -22.46 -17.05
N THR A 16 -9.58 -22.58 -17.64
CA THR A 16 -8.32 -22.66 -16.87
C THR A 16 -8.08 -21.37 -16.08
N LEU A 17 -8.39 -20.21 -16.65
CA LEU A 17 -8.26 -18.93 -15.95
C LEU A 17 -9.24 -18.86 -14.78
N VAL A 18 -10.51 -19.21 -14.97
CA VAL A 18 -11.52 -19.22 -13.90
C VAL A 18 -11.12 -20.16 -12.77
N GLU A 19 -10.65 -21.36 -13.07
CA GLU A 19 -10.16 -22.32 -12.07
C GLU A 19 -9.02 -21.73 -11.22
N ARG A 20 -8.01 -21.15 -11.86
CA ARG A 20 -6.86 -20.53 -11.18
C ARG A 20 -7.30 -19.31 -10.36
N LEU A 21 -8.21 -18.48 -10.88
CA LEU A 21 -8.75 -17.31 -10.16
C LEU A 21 -9.55 -17.73 -8.93
N VAL A 22 -10.37 -18.78 -9.02
CA VAL A 22 -11.08 -19.31 -7.83
C VAL A 22 -10.09 -19.72 -6.76
N THR A 23 -9.04 -20.46 -7.13
CA THR A 23 -7.99 -20.88 -6.19
C THR A 23 -7.30 -19.67 -5.55
N GLU A 24 -6.87 -18.71 -6.35
CA GLU A 24 -6.13 -17.53 -5.90
C GLU A 24 -7.00 -16.63 -4.99
N ILE A 25 -8.24 -16.34 -5.41
CA ILE A 25 -9.13 -15.43 -4.69
C ILE A 25 -9.61 -16.06 -3.38
N THR A 26 -9.86 -17.37 -3.35
CA THR A 26 -10.23 -18.07 -2.11
C THR A 26 -9.06 -18.17 -1.15
N ALA A 27 -7.84 -18.35 -1.63
CA ALA A 27 -6.63 -18.31 -0.80
C ALA A 27 -6.43 -16.93 -0.13
N ARG A 28 -6.94 -15.85 -0.73
CA ARG A 28 -6.95 -14.49 -0.14
C ARG A 28 -8.10 -14.26 0.85
N GLY A 29 -8.92 -15.26 1.14
CA GLY A 29 -9.99 -15.21 2.13
C GLY A 29 -11.35 -14.73 1.62
N PHE A 30 -11.53 -14.55 0.30
CA PHE A 30 -12.84 -14.20 -0.29
C PHE A 30 -13.63 -15.46 -0.64
N SER A 31 -14.95 -15.40 -0.44
CA SER A 31 -15.86 -16.43 -0.90
C SER A 31 -16.18 -16.23 -2.40
N VAL A 32 -16.05 -17.31 -3.20
CA VAL A 32 -16.23 -17.26 -4.65
C VAL A 32 -17.22 -18.31 -5.11
N SER A 33 -18.15 -17.91 -5.98
CA SER A 33 -19.00 -18.81 -6.75
C SER A 33 -18.78 -18.61 -8.25
N THR A 34 -19.18 -19.58 -9.07
CA THR A 34 -19.05 -19.50 -10.53
C THR A 34 -20.38 -19.76 -11.23
N VAL A 35 -20.58 -19.04 -12.34
CA VAL A 35 -21.66 -19.32 -13.30
C VAL A 35 -21.03 -19.58 -14.65
N LYS A 36 -21.42 -20.67 -15.32
CA LYS A 36 -20.96 -20.99 -16.66
C LYS A 36 -22.12 -21.07 -17.63
N HIS A 37 -22.06 -20.30 -18.71
CA HIS A 37 -23.00 -20.41 -19.83
C HIS A 37 -22.50 -21.40 -20.86
N ALA A 38 -23.24 -22.46 -21.09
CA ALA A 38 -22.92 -23.49 -22.08
C ALA A 38 -23.85 -23.38 -23.30
N HIS A 39 -23.29 -23.40 -24.50
CA HIS A 39 -24.07 -23.34 -25.75
C HIS A 39 -24.52 -24.70 -26.25
N HIS A 40 -24.12 -25.77 -25.59
CA HIS A 40 -24.50 -27.15 -25.92
C HIS A 40 -25.29 -27.76 -24.78
N ALA A 41 -26.19 -28.67 -25.11
CA ALA A 41 -26.90 -29.48 -24.11
C ALA A 41 -25.88 -30.18 -23.20
N PHE A 42 -26.04 -30.03 -21.91
CA PHE A 42 -25.25 -30.77 -20.91
C PHE A 42 -26.21 -31.55 -20.02
N ASP A 43 -25.81 -32.70 -19.57
CA ASP A 43 -26.50 -33.46 -18.55
C ASP A 43 -25.55 -33.78 -17.41
N LEU A 44 -25.90 -33.37 -16.20
CA LEU A 44 -25.17 -33.68 -14.97
C LEU A 44 -25.64 -35.01 -14.36
N ASP A 45 -26.75 -35.56 -14.90
CA ASP A 45 -27.39 -36.74 -14.41
C ASP A 45 -26.96 -37.99 -15.21
N GLN A 46 -26.98 -39.15 -14.57
CA GLN A 46 -26.62 -40.39 -15.22
C GLN A 46 -27.87 -41.13 -15.70
N PRO A 47 -27.92 -41.52 -16.99
CA PRO A 47 -29.00 -42.29 -17.52
C PRO A 47 -29.32 -43.52 -16.66
N GLY A 48 -30.62 -43.72 -16.36
CA GLY A 48 -31.10 -44.85 -15.58
C GLY A 48 -31.08 -44.70 -14.05
N LYS A 49 -30.46 -43.62 -13.51
CA LYS A 49 -30.53 -43.31 -12.09
C LYS A 49 -31.86 -42.65 -11.71
N ASP A 50 -32.20 -42.63 -10.41
CA ASP A 50 -33.51 -42.19 -9.93
C ASP A 50 -33.85 -40.75 -10.33
N THR A 51 -32.90 -39.80 -10.20
CA THR A 51 -33.10 -38.42 -10.60
C THR A 51 -33.34 -38.26 -12.10
N PHE A 52 -32.62 -39.02 -12.93
CA PHE A 52 -32.86 -39.08 -14.37
C PHE A 52 -34.27 -39.60 -14.69
N ARG A 53 -34.70 -40.70 -14.05
CA ARG A 53 -36.04 -41.28 -14.22
C ARG A 53 -37.14 -40.30 -13.80
N HIS A 54 -36.98 -39.57 -12.71
CA HIS A 54 -37.93 -38.53 -12.29
C HIS A 54 -38.06 -37.41 -13.34
N ARG A 55 -36.97 -36.93 -13.91
CA ARG A 55 -37.00 -35.93 -14.99
C ARG A 55 -37.71 -36.46 -16.23
N GLN A 56 -37.40 -37.67 -16.64
CA GLN A 56 -38.04 -38.34 -17.78
C GLN A 56 -39.55 -38.57 -17.55
N ALA A 57 -39.94 -38.86 -16.33
CA ALA A 57 -41.35 -39.02 -15.94
C ALA A 57 -42.15 -37.69 -15.89
N GLY A 58 -41.47 -36.54 -16.06
CA GLY A 58 -42.15 -35.26 -16.16
C GLY A 58 -41.88 -34.27 -15.00
N ALA A 59 -41.05 -34.59 -14.04
CA ALA A 59 -40.73 -33.67 -12.97
C ALA A 59 -40.13 -32.37 -13.53
N ARG A 60 -40.66 -31.21 -13.12
CA ARG A 60 -40.14 -29.88 -13.52
C ARG A 60 -38.81 -29.54 -12.83
N GLN A 61 -38.68 -29.97 -11.59
CA GLN A 61 -37.46 -29.82 -10.81
C GLN A 61 -37.15 -31.14 -10.11
N VAL A 62 -35.86 -31.43 -10.02
CA VAL A 62 -35.38 -32.57 -9.23
C VAL A 62 -34.22 -32.07 -8.35
N MET A 63 -34.32 -32.32 -7.06
CA MET A 63 -33.27 -32.03 -6.09
C MET A 63 -32.64 -33.34 -5.62
N MET A 64 -31.35 -33.40 -5.61
CA MET A 64 -30.55 -34.46 -4.99
C MET A 64 -29.70 -33.85 -3.88
N ALA A 65 -29.75 -34.42 -2.68
CA ALA A 65 -29.00 -33.98 -1.53
C ALA A 65 -28.20 -35.14 -0.91
N THR A 66 -27.00 -34.83 -0.45
CA THR A 66 -26.13 -35.72 0.32
C THR A 66 -25.63 -34.98 1.56
N GLY A 67 -24.89 -35.67 2.43
CA GLY A 67 -24.30 -35.02 3.60
C GLY A 67 -23.26 -33.93 3.31
N THR A 68 -22.79 -33.81 2.05
CA THR A 68 -21.70 -32.86 1.67
C THR A 68 -22.06 -31.89 0.55
N ARG A 69 -23.12 -32.16 -0.21
CA ARG A 69 -23.58 -31.31 -1.33
C ARG A 69 -25.02 -31.60 -1.72
N TRP A 70 -25.63 -30.62 -2.36
CA TRP A 70 -26.93 -30.79 -3.01
C TRP A 70 -26.90 -30.12 -4.39
N VAL A 71 -27.83 -30.55 -5.28
CA VAL A 71 -28.03 -29.96 -6.60
C VAL A 71 -29.53 -29.88 -6.89
N LEU A 72 -29.97 -28.76 -7.47
CA LEU A 72 -31.30 -28.56 -8.01
C LEU A 72 -31.23 -28.45 -9.52
N MET A 73 -31.82 -29.37 -10.23
CA MET A 73 -31.96 -29.34 -11.68
C MET A 73 -33.38 -28.88 -12.05
N THR A 74 -33.48 -27.91 -12.95
CA THR A 74 -34.73 -27.35 -13.47
C THR A 74 -34.84 -27.63 -14.96
N GLU A 75 -35.86 -28.36 -15.38
CA GLU A 75 -36.18 -28.58 -16.78
C GLU A 75 -37.00 -27.41 -17.33
N LEU A 76 -36.50 -26.71 -18.35
CA LEU A 76 -37.20 -25.57 -18.94
C LEU A 76 -38.41 -25.96 -19.77
N ARG A 77 -38.42 -27.17 -20.40
CA ARG A 77 -39.53 -27.73 -21.14
C ARG A 77 -40.17 -26.78 -22.15
N GLY A 78 -39.30 -26.05 -22.90
CA GLY A 78 -39.73 -25.05 -23.88
C GLY A 78 -39.98 -23.66 -23.32
N ALA A 79 -39.80 -23.44 -22.00
CA ALA A 79 -39.76 -22.10 -21.45
C ALA A 79 -38.49 -21.37 -21.89
N GLN A 80 -38.56 -20.04 -21.87
CA GLN A 80 -37.41 -19.19 -22.19
C GLN A 80 -36.25 -19.42 -21.22
N GLU A 81 -35.04 -19.34 -21.70
CA GLU A 81 -33.82 -19.39 -20.87
C GLU A 81 -33.87 -18.28 -19.80
N PRO A 82 -33.61 -18.58 -18.53
CA PRO A 82 -33.59 -17.58 -17.48
C PRO A 82 -32.51 -16.52 -17.73
N ALA A 83 -32.82 -15.26 -17.45
CA ALA A 83 -31.83 -14.21 -17.48
C ALA A 83 -30.73 -14.45 -16.41
N LEU A 84 -29.53 -13.95 -16.64
CA LEU A 84 -28.43 -14.08 -15.68
C LEU A 84 -28.82 -13.59 -14.28
N ALA A 85 -29.56 -12.49 -14.19
CA ALA A 85 -30.04 -11.93 -12.91
C ALA A 85 -30.93 -12.91 -12.14
N ASP A 86 -31.81 -13.67 -12.85
CA ASP A 86 -32.67 -14.67 -12.22
C ASP A 86 -31.91 -15.89 -11.67
N LEU A 87 -30.80 -16.23 -12.36
CA LEU A 87 -29.91 -17.30 -11.90
C LEU A 87 -29.10 -16.84 -10.68
N LEU A 88 -28.54 -15.64 -10.70
CA LEU A 88 -27.80 -15.05 -9.59
C LEU A 88 -28.67 -14.89 -8.33
N ALA A 89 -29.96 -14.56 -8.48
CA ALA A 89 -30.90 -14.44 -7.36
C ALA A 89 -31.17 -15.78 -6.65
N ARG A 90 -30.83 -16.92 -7.25
CA ARG A 90 -30.97 -18.26 -6.68
C ARG A 90 -29.72 -18.80 -6.02
N MET A 91 -28.62 -18.06 -6.11
CA MET A 91 -27.34 -18.43 -5.50
C MET A 91 -27.26 -17.91 -4.07
N GLU A 92 -26.58 -18.65 -3.22
CA GLU A 92 -26.22 -18.14 -1.89
C GLU A 92 -25.26 -16.95 -2.01
N PRO A 93 -25.40 -15.94 -1.12
CA PRO A 93 -24.53 -14.77 -1.15
C PRO A 93 -23.06 -15.14 -0.91
N VAL A 94 -22.19 -14.64 -1.80
CA VAL A 94 -20.73 -14.72 -1.72
C VAL A 94 -20.12 -13.34 -2.02
N ASP A 95 -18.84 -13.17 -1.76
CA ASP A 95 -18.16 -11.90 -2.08
C ASP A 95 -18.12 -11.67 -3.58
N LEU A 96 -17.77 -12.69 -4.38
CA LEU A 96 -17.60 -12.59 -5.84
C LEU A 96 -18.23 -13.78 -6.58
N VAL A 97 -18.94 -13.49 -7.67
CA VAL A 97 -19.33 -14.52 -8.65
C VAL A 97 -18.54 -14.28 -9.95
N LEU A 98 -17.73 -15.27 -10.35
CA LEU A 98 -17.07 -15.30 -11.63
C LEU A 98 -17.98 -15.93 -12.70
N ILE A 99 -18.21 -15.21 -13.79
CA ILE A 99 -19.14 -15.61 -14.84
C ILE A 99 -18.36 -15.99 -16.10
N GLU A 100 -18.33 -17.28 -16.44
CA GLU A 100 -17.75 -17.75 -17.70
C GLU A 100 -18.80 -17.71 -18.82
N GLY A 101 -18.63 -16.84 -19.78
CA GLY A 101 -19.56 -16.65 -20.89
C GLY A 101 -20.40 -15.37 -20.74
N TYR A 102 -21.67 -15.41 -21.15
CA TYR A 102 -22.58 -14.23 -21.13
C TYR A 102 -21.95 -12.98 -21.79
N LYS A 103 -21.35 -13.15 -22.96
CA LYS A 103 -20.57 -12.11 -23.67
C LYS A 103 -21.37 -10.84 -23.92
N ARG A 104 -22.72 -10.93 -24.09
CA ARG A 104 -23.59 -9.82 -24.46
C ARG A 104 -24.19 -9.08 -23.27
N ASP A 105 -23.98 -9.56 -22.04
CA ASP A 105 -24.51 -8.94 -20.84
C ASP A 105 -23.66 -7.71 -20.46
N SER A 106 -24.25 -6.80 -19.71
CA SER A 106 -23.66 -5.49 -19.39
C SER A 106 -22.70 -5.46 -18.19
N HIS A 107 -22.49 -6.60 -17.52
CA HIS A 107 -21.56 -6.65 -16.38
C HIS A 107 -20.10 -6.47 -16.82
N PRO A 108 -19.20 -5.96 -15.93
CA PRO A 108 -17.77 -5.80 -16.25
C PRO A 108 -17.11 -7.15 -16.50
N LYS A 109 -16.15 -7.18 -17.45
CA LYS A 109 -15.52 -8.42 -17.95
C LYS A 109 -14.03 -8.24 -18.22
N VAL A 110 -13.30 -9.36 -18.17
CA VAL A 110 -11.98 -9.52 -18.79
C VAL A 110 -12.14 -10.42 -20.02
N GLU A 111 -11.57 -10.00 -21.15
CA GLU A 111 -11.42 -10.84 -22.32
C GLU A 111 -10.15 -11.67 -22.22
N VAL A 112 -10.25 -12.99 -22.39
CA VAL A 112 -9.11 -13.89 -22.53
C VAL A 112 -8.79 -14.04 -24.02
N HIS A 113 -7.58 -13.62 -24.41
CA HIS A 113 -7.10 -13.66 -25.78
C HIS A 113 -5.76 -14.39 -25.87
N ARG A 114 -5.62 -15.27 -26.86
CA ARG A 114 -4.36 -15.92 -27.21
C ARG A 114 -4.12 -15.76 -28.72
N ALA A 115 -2.95 -15.22 -29.06
CA ALA A 115 -2.59 -14.99 -30.45
C ALA A 115 -2.64 -16.28 -31.28
N VAL A 116 -2.29 -17.43 -30.71
CA VAL A 116 -2.30 -18.74 -31.35
C VAL A 116 -3.68 -19.18 -31.86
N THR A 117 -4.77 -18.60 -31.29
CA THR A 117 -6.14 -18.97 -31.72
C THR A 117 -6.59 -18.26 -32.99
N GLY A 118 -5.90 -17.23 -33.44
CA GLY A 118 -6.20 -16.44 -34.64
C GLY A 118 -7.53 -15.67 -34.60
N HIS A 119 -8.21 -15.58 -33.43
CA HIS A 119 -9.46 -14.87 -33.31
C HIS A 119 -9.23 -13.34 -33.11
N PRO A 120 -10.10 -12.47 -33.63
CA PRO A 120 -10.05 -11.03 -33.38
C PRO A 120 -10.37 -10.74 -31.91
N LEU A 121 -10.01 -9.53 -31.44
CA LEU A 121 -10.44 -9.02 -30.16
C LEU A 121 -11.94 -8.66 -30.16
N ILE A 122 -12.60 -8.87 -29.02
CA ILE A 122 -13.97 -8.43 -28.76
C ILE A 122 -13.94 -7.04 -28.08
N ALA A 123 -12.90 -6.77 -27.29
CA ALA A 123 -12.74 -5.56 -26.50
C ALA A 123 -12.96 -4.23 -27.26
N PRO A 124 -12.55 -4.04 -28.52
CA PRO A 124 -12.80 -2.78 -29.25
C PRO A 124 -14.27 -2.42 -29.36
N ASP A 125 -15.15 -3.42 -29.47
CA ASP A 125 -16.58 -3.24 -29.75
C ASP A 125 -17.46 -3.37 -28.48
N ASP A 126 -16.87 -3.69 -27.31
CA ASP A 126 -17.61 -3.88 -26.06
C ASP A 126 -17.00 -3.06 -24.91
N PRO A 127 -17.63 -1.93 -24.51
CA PRO A 127 -17.13 -1.10 -23.41
C PRO A 127 -17.21 -1.75 -22.04
N THR A 128 -17.89 -2.86 -21.87
CA THR A 128 -17.97 -3.60 -20.62
C THR A 128 -16.73 -4.48 -20.38
N ILE A 129 -15.91 -4.71 -21.42
CA ILE A 129 -14.63 -5.37 -21.30
C ILE A 129 -13.63 -4.36 -20.75
N ARG A 130 -13.18 -4.57 -19.51
CA ARG A 130 -12.35 -3.63 -18.76
C ARG A 130 -10.84 -3.87 -18.94
N ALA A 131 -10.46 -5.09 -19.31
CA ALA A 131 -9.08 -5.47 -19.60
C ALA A 131 -9.02 -6.67 -20.54
N VAL A 132 -7.84 -6.90 -21.15
CA VAL A 132 -7.55 -8.10 -21.94
C VAL A 132 -6.43 -8.89 -21.26
N ALA A 133 -6.71 -10.14 -20.89
CA ALA A 133 -5.71 -11.10 -20.41
C ALA A 133 -5.13 -11.89 -21.62
N THR A 134 -3.83 -11.76 -21.86
CA THR A 134 -3.16 -12.33 -23.03
C THR A 134 -1.79 -12.91 -22.68
N ASP A 135 -1.33 -13.89 -23.47
CA ASP A 135 -0.02 -14.53 -23.33
C ASP A 135 1.08 -13.90 -24.23
N GLY A 136 0.79 -12.78 -24.89
CA GLY A 136 1.74 -12.11 -25.78
C GLY A 136 1.50 -10.62 -25.97
N PRO A 137 2.37 -9.95 -26.76
CA PRO A 137 2.20 -8.55 -27.12
C PRO A 137 0.87 -8.34 -27.86
N LEU A 138 0.14 -7.31 -27.47
CA LEU A 138 -1.15 -6.96 -28.06
C LEU A 138 -1.33 -5.44 -28.07
N ALA A 139 -1.72 -4.87 -29.22
CA ALA A 139 -2.11 -3.47 -29.31
C ALA A 139 -3.60 -3.35 -28.95
N VAL A 140 -3.90 -2.78 -27.81
CA VAL A 140 -5.25 -2.53 -27.33
C VAL A 140 -5.25 -1.27 -26.46
N ASP A 141 -6.32 -0.51 -26.50
CA ASP A 141 -6.53 0.76 -25.76
C ASP A 141 -6.91 0.57 -24.28
N ARG A 142 -6.84 -0.64 -23.77
CA ARG A 142 -7.25 -1.05 -22.43
C ARG A 142 -6.13 -1.74 -21.66
N PRO A 143 -6.23 -1.85 -20.33
CA PRO A 143 -5.27 -2.59 -19.53
C PRO A 143 -5.02 -3.99 -20.09
N ARG A 144 -3.74 -4.29 -20.34
CA ARG A 144 -3.27 -5.61 -20.75
C ARG A 144 -2.73 -6.34 -19.52
N LEU A 145 -3.25 -7.51 -19.26
CA LEU A 145 -2.85 -8.40 -18.17
C LEU A 145 -2.10 -9.59 -18.74
N ASP A 146 -1.04 -10.02 -18.07
CA ASP A 146 -0.39 -11.31 -18.44
C ASP A 146 -1.32 -12.45 -17.98
N LEU A 147 -1.74 -13.28 -18.93
CA LEU A 147 -2.59 -14.44 -18.68
C LEU A 147 -1.95 -15.45 -17.71
N ASN A 148 -0.63 -15.44 -17.58
CA ASN A 148 0.11 -16.34 -16.70
C ASN A 148 0.29 -15.78 -15.28
N ASP A 149 0.19 -14.47 -15.11
CA ASP A 149 0.22 -13.80 -13.80
C ASP A 149 -1.18 -13.73 -13.17
N ILE A 150 -1.56 -14.84 -12.52
CA ILE A 150 -2.88 -14.96 -11.90
C ILE A 150 -3.08 -13.96 -10.77
N GLY A 151 -2.03 -13.64 -10.02
CA GLY A 151 -2.06 -12.64 -8.97
C GLY A 151 -2.49 -11.28 -9.51
N ALA A 152 -1.86 -10.82 -10.60
CA ALA A 152 -2.22 -9.55 -11.24
C ALA A 152 -3.64 -9.54 -11.83
N VAL A 153 -4.10 -10.66 -12.42
CA VAL A 153 -5.47 -10.75 -12.93
C VAL A 153 -6.49 -10.74 -11.78
N ALA A 154 -6.24 -11.47 -10.71
CA ALA A 154 -7.09 -11.47 -9.51
C ALA A 154 -7.16 -10.07 -8.87
N ASP A 155 -6.03 -9.41 -8.72
CA ASP A 155 -5.92 -8.03 -8.23
C ASP A 155 -6.79 -7.07 -9.05
N PHE A 156 -6.69 -7.15 -10.38
CA PHE A 156 -7.48 -6.31 -11.28
C PHE A 156 -8.98 -6.52 -11.05
N ILE A 157 -9.45 -7.78 -11.02
CA ILE A 157 -10.87 -8.12 -10.82
C ILE A 157 -11.35 -7.65 -9.44
N LEU A 158 -10.58 -7.91 -8.39
CA LEU A 158 -10.94 -7.53 -7.02
C LEU A 158 -11.03 -6.01 -6.84
N ARG A 159 -10.18 -5.24 -7.55
CA ARG A 159 -10.25 -3.76 -7.57
C ARG A 159 -11.46 -3.26 -8.35
N GLU A 160 -11.68 -3.74 -9.56
CA GLU A 160 -12.84 -3.36 -10.39
C GLU A 160 -14.18 -3.63 -9.68
N THR A 161 -14.22 -4.68 -8.86
CA THR A 161 -15.40 -5.02 -8.04
C THR A 161 -15.46 -4.26 -6.71
N GLY A 162 -14.40 -3.55 -6.33
CA GLY A 162 -14.29 -2.83 -5.07
C GLY A 162 -14.14 -3.75 -3.85
N LEU A 163 -13.77 -5.02 -4.04
CA LEU A 163 -13.48 -5.96 -2.96
C LEU A 163 -12.12 -5.68 -2.30
N ILE A 164 -11.17 -5.19 -3.09
CA ILE A 164 -9.93 -4.58 -2.58
C ILE A 164 -9.82 -3.15 -3.11
N ARG A 165 -9.15 -2.30 -2.35
CA ARG A 165 -8.86 -0.93 -2.81
C ARG A 165 -7.62 -0.94 -3.71
N SER A 166 -7.58 -0.02 -4.68
CA SER A 166 -6.36 0.25 -5.44
C SER A 166 -5.21 0.58 -4.49
N ALA A 167 -4.00 0.09 -4.79
CA ALA A 167 -2.81 0.54 -4.07
C ALA A 167 -2.45 2.00 -4.38
N ARG A 168 -2.96 2.59 -5.48
CA ARG A 168 -2.69 3.98 -5.84
C ARG A 168 -3.26 4.97 -4.85
N PHE A 169 -2.56 6.07 -4.69
CA PHE A 169 -2.96 7.20 -3.87
C PHE A 169 -3.39 8.37 -4.76
N ASP A 170 -4.45 9.06 -4.36
CA ASP A 170 -4.93 10.27 -5.03
C ASP A 170 -3.99 11.44 -4.69
N THR A 171 -3.44 11.43 -3.48
CA THR A 171 -2.50 12.43 -3.00
C THR A 171 -1.28 11.76 -2.38
N VAL A 172 -0.08 12.17 -2.79
CA VAL A 172 1.21 11.73 -2.24
C VAL A 172 1.89 12.94 -1.63
N VAL A 173 2.23 12.86 -0.34
CA VAL A 173 2.87 13.93 0.43
C VAL A 173 4.15 13.39 1.04
N MET A 174 5.30 13.94 0.66
CA MET A 174 6.60 13.57 1.23
C MET A 174 7.17 14.75 1.99
N VAL A 175 7.54 14.53 3.24
CA VAL A 175 8.01 15.58 4.17
C VAL A 175 9.45 15.29 4.55
N ASP A 176 10.34 16.21 4.22
CA ASP A 176 11.71 16.28 4.75
C ASP A 176 11.65 16.95 6.12
N TRP A 177 12.07 16.23 7.15
CA TRP A 177 11.88 16.61 8.54
C TRP A 177 13.14 17.15 9.18
N SER A 178 13.02 18.17 10.01
CA SER A 178 14.16 18.77 10.71
C SER A 178 13.97 18.78 12.22
N GLY A 179 15.04 18.43 12.93
CA GLY A 179 15.14 18.65 14.38
C GLY A 179 15.39 20.12 14.75
N GLY A 180 15.66 21.00 13.76
CA GLY A 180 15.84 22.43 13.93
C GLY A 180 14.52 23.18 14.21
N ASN A 181 14.64 24.46 14.58
CA ASN A 181 13.48 25.32 14.82
C ASN A 181 13.68 26.65 14.08
N ASP A 182 13.40 26.66 12.77
CA ASP A 182 13.48 27.86 11.96
C ASP A 182 12.20 28.70 12.13
N THR A 183 12.38 29.97 12.40
CA THR A 183 11.29 30.94 12.56
C THR A 183 11.21 31.94 11.41
N GLY A 184 12.23 31.98 10.54
CA GLY A 184 12.32 32.93 9.44
C GLY A 184 11.36 32.61 8.28
N PRO A 185 10.91 33.63 7.54
CA PRO A 185 10.05 33.44 6.37
C PRO A 185 10.84 33.01 5.12
N THR A 186 12.15 33.23 5.09
CA THR A 186 12.98 32.97 3.92
C THR A 186 13.29 31.47 3.82
N PRO A 187 12.97 30.83 2.69
CA PRO A 187 13.30 29.44 2.45
C PRO A 187 14.79 29.16 2.55
N LYS A 188 15.16 28.09 3.26
CA LYS A 188 16.55 27.65 3.41
C LYS A 188 16.65 26.14 3.52
N LYS A 189 17.89 25.63 3.40
CA LYS A 189 18.22 24.23 3.63
C LYS A 189 18.12 23.87 5.12
N ASP A 190 18.10 22.58 5.39
CA ASP A 190 18.02 21.99 6.74
C ASP A 190 16.77 22.42 7.55
N ALA A 191 15.73 22.88 6.85
CA ALA A 191 14.41 23.19 7.38
C ALA A 191 13.38 22.12 6.96
N ILE A 192 12.11 22.29 7.30
CA ILE A 192 11.08 21.33 6.91
C ILE A 192 10.48 21.73 5.56
N TRP A 193 10.45 20.75 4.65
CA TRP A 193 9.90 20.90 3.31
C TRP A 193 8.88 19.79 3.01
N ALA A 194 7.85 20.11 2.24
CA ALA A 194 6.91 19.12 1.76
C ALA A 194 6.76 19.15 0.24
N GLY A 195 6.83 17.99 -0.39
CA GLY A 195 6.48 17.78 -1.80
C GLY A 195 5.11 17.12 -1.89
N VAL A 196 4.25 17.62 -2.79
CA VAL A 196 2.89 17.15 -2.96
C VAL A 196 2.63 16.80 -4.43
N VAL A 197 2.05 15.63 -4.66
CA VAL A 197 1.42 15.27 -5.93
C VAL A 197 -0.04 14.96 -5.66
N ARG A 198 -0.96 15.65 -6.34
CA ARG A 198 -2.40 15.45 -6.21
C ARG A 198 -3.00 15.13 -7.57
N ASP A 199 -3.76 14.05 -7.67
CA ASP A 199 -4.39 13.57 -8.91
C ASP A 199 -3.36 13.45 -10.07
N GLY A 200 -2.13 13.01 -9.75
CA GLY A 200 -1.01 12.87 -10.70
C GLY A 200 -0.31 14.19 -11.08
N VAL A 201 -0.72 15.33 -10.52
CA VAL A 201 -0.13 16.65 -10.79
C VAL A 201 0.79 17.05 -9.64
N ALA A 202 2.08 17.25 -9.95
CA ALA A 202 3.06 17.73 -8.98
C ALA A 202 2.82 19.22 -8.66
N GLN A 203 2.90 19.55 -7.38
CA GLN A 203 2.83 20.94 -6.89
C GLN A 203 4.21 21.46 -6.54
N GLU A 204 4.36 22.80 -6.45
CA GLU A 204 5.61 23.39 -5.98
C GLU A 204 5.86 23.00 -4.51
N PRO A 205 7.11 22.67 -4.14
CA PRO A 205 7.44 22.32 -2.77
C PRO A 205 7.08 23.41 -1.77
N VAL A 206 6.55 23.00 -0.63
CA VAL A 206 6.10 23.91 0.42
C VAL A 206 7.18 24.03 1.51
N TYR A 207 7.60 25.24 1.81
CA TYR A 207 8.48 25.54 2.93
C TYR A 207 7.72 25.66 4.23
N LEU A 208 7.92 24.70 5.14
CA LEU A 208 7.16 24.56 6.39
C LEU A 208 7.94 25.07 7.62
N ARG A 209 9.15 25.57 7.43
CA ARG A 209 10.02 26.18 8.46
C ARG A 209 10.33 25.25 9.64
N ASN A 210 9.33 25.01 10.50
CA ASN A 210 9.47 24.28 11.76
C ASN A 210 8.31 23.30 11.97
N ARG A 211 8.42 22.52 13.03
CA ARG A 211 7.49 21.42 13.36
C ARG A 211 6.06 21.88 13.63
N GLN A 212 5.88 23.03 14.28
CA GLN A 212 4.55 23.57 14.60
C GLN A 212 3.79 23.94 13.32
N VAL A 213 4.47 24.62 12.39
CA VAL A 213 3.92 24.97 11.07
C VAL A 213 3.65 23.71 10.25
N ALA A 214 4.58 22.76 10.28
CA ALA A 214 4.44 21.50 9.55
C ALA A 214 3.26 20.64 10.06
N GLU A 215 3.12 20.51 11.37
CA GLU A 215 2.01 19.78 11.99
C GLU A 215 0.65 20.39 11.64
N ALA A 216 0.52 21.70 11.74
CA ALA A 216 -0.71 22.40 11.38
C ALA A 216 -1.04 22.20 9.91
N TRP A 217 -0.06 22.42 9.02
CA TRP A 217 -0.23 22.28 7.57
C TRP A 217 -0.60 20.85 7.16
N VAL A 218 0.12 19.84 7.67
CA VAL A 218 -0.19 18.42 7.40
C VAL A 218 -1.60 18.09 7.91
N GLY A 219 -1.94 18.54 9.12
CA GLY A 219 -3.27 18.31 9.69
C GLY A 219 -4.39 18.91 8.85
N ASP A 220 -4.21 20.10 8.30
CA ASP A 220 -5.22 20.74 7.45
C ASP A 220 -5.31 20.10 6.07
N LEU A 221 -4.17 19.68 5.48
CA LEU A 221 -4.15 18.92 4.25
C LEU A 221 -4.90 17.58 4.43
N LEU A 222 -4.58 16.81 5.47
CA LEU A 222 -5.25 15.54 5.73
C LEU A 222 -6.75 15.71 5.94
N ALA A 223 -7.19 16.77 6.64
CA ALA A 223 -8.61 17.04 6.84
C ALA A 223 -9.33 17.26 5.49
N GLN A 224 -8.74 18.03 4.59
CA GLN A 224 -9.29 18.26 3.24
C GLN A 224 -9.33 16.99 2.41
N GLU A 225 -8.24 16.22 2.37
CA GLU A 225 -8.15 15.00 1.56
C GLU A 225 -9.11 13.92 2.05
N VAL A 226 -9.19 13.71 3.37
CA VAL A 226 -10.10 12.72 3.97
C VAL A 226 -11.56 13.12 3.76
N GLN A 227 -11.89 14.40 3.93
CA GLN A 227 -13.24 14.91 3.65
C GLN A 227 -13.63 14.73 2.18
N ALA A 228 -12.66 14.87 1.27
CA ALA A 228 -12.86 14.62 -0.17
C ALA A 228 -12.90 13.13 -0.55
N GLY A 229 -12.75 12.22 0.43
CA GLY A 229 -12.73 10.77 0.21
C GLY A 229 -11.46 10.26 -0.49
N ARG A 230 -10.39 11.06 -0.54
CA ARG A 230 -9.14 10.73 -1.21
C ARG A 230 -8.23 9.87 -0.37
N ARG A 231 -7.45 9.04 -1.05
CA ARG A 231 -6.40 8.23 -0.44
C ARG A 231 -5.08 8.99 -0.45
N VAL A 232 -4.43 9.05 0.72
CA VAL A 232 -3.19 9.78 0.93
C VAL A 232 -2.05 8.83 1.30
N CYS A 233 -0.90 8.96 0.60
CA CYS A 233 0.39 8.45 1.06
C CYS A 233 1.13 9.61 1.73
N LEU A 234 1.39 9.53 3.02
CA LEU A 234 2.10 10.53 3.80
C LEU A 234 3.43 9.97 4.27
N GLY A 235 4.54 10.50 3.78
CA GLY A 235 5.89 10.05 4.11
C GLY A 235 6.67 11.07 4.92
N PHE A 236 7.41 10.59 5.94
CA PHE A 236 8.39 11.39 6.68
C PHE A 236 9.77 10.77 6.61
N ASP A 237 10.82 11.56 6.47
CA ASP A 237 12.20 11.10 6.35
C ASP A 237 12.89 10.88 7.71
N PHE A 238 12.17 10.34 8.64
CA PHE A 238 12.71 9.85 9.90
C PHE A 238 12.10 8.51 10.29
N ALA A 239 12.81 7.76 11.14
CA ALA A 239 12.39 6.43 11.56
C ALA A 239 11.09 6.46 12.36
N LEU A 240 10.14 5.61 12.00
CA LEU A 240 8.85 5.48 12.70
C LEU A 240 8.95 4.64 13.97
N ALA A 241 10.05 3.87 14.11
CA ALA A 241 10.35 3.08 15.30
C ALA A 241 11.87 2.89 15.47
N TYR A 242 12.23 2.23 16.54
CA TYR A 242 13.59 1.88 16.94
C TYR A 242 13.87 0.37 16.70
N PRO A 243 15.12 -0.08 16.84
CA PRO A 243 15.46 -1.52 16.77
C PRO A 243 14.61 -2.38 17.69
N GLU A 244 14.47 -3.64 17.30
CA GLU A 244 13.64 -4.63 18.00
C GLU A 244 13.91 -4.67 19.50
N GLY A 245 12.83 -4.74 20.28
CA GLY A 245 12.87 -4.78 21.74
C GLY A 245 12.93 -3.42 22.43
N PHE A 246 13.30 -2.33 21.72
CA PHE A 246 13.42 -1.01 22.35
C PHE A 246 12.07 -0.48 22.89
N ALA A 247 10.99 -0.71 22.15
CA ALA A 247 9.64 -0.34 22.61
C ALA A 247 9.31 -1.00 23.94
N GLN A 248 9.48 -2.32 24.02
CA GLN A 248 9.26 -3.09 25.25
C GLN A 248 10.15 -2.62 26.41
N ALA A 249 11.42 -2.34 26.15
CA ALA A 249 12.35 -1.90 27.19
C ALA A 249 12.01 -0.52 27.76
N LEU A 250 11.50 0.38 26.92
CA LEU A 250 11.24 1.78 27.33
C LEU A 250 9.83 1.98 27.86
N THR A 251 8.85 1.31 27.28
CA THR A 251 7.41 1.53 27.55
C THR A 251 6.77 0.40 28.37
N GLY A 252 7.37 -0.78 28.37
CA GLY A 252 6.74 -2.00 28.88
C GLY A 252 5.79 -2.67 27.88
N ASP A 253 5.61 -2.09 26.68
CA ASP A 253 4.75 -2.56 25.61
C ASP A 253 5.60 -2.86 24.36
N PRO A 254 5.49 -4.04 23.71
CA PRO A 254 6.22 -4.36 22.49
C PRO A 254 5.69 -3.60 21.25
N ASP A 255 4.51 -2.97 21.31
CA ASP A 255 3.97 -2.18 20.22
C ASP A 255 4.87 -0.96 19.93
N PRO A 256 5.46 -0.85 18.72
CA PRO A 256 6.28 0.30 18.37
C PRO A 256 5.52 1.63 18.42
N LEU A 257 4.21 1.63 18.26
CA LEU A 257 3.39 2.83 18.34
C LEU A 257 3.23 3.36 19.78
N ALA A 258 3.42 2.52 20.79
CA ALA A 258 3.47 2.97 22.19
C ALA A 258 4.63 3.95 22.46
N LEU A 259 5.72 3.88 21.67
CA LEU A 259 6.81 4.85 21.72
C LEU A 259 6.35 6.26 21.35
N TRP A 260 5.41 6.42 20.43
CA TRP A 260 4.94 7.73 19.98
C TRP A 260 4.28 8.50 21.13
N ASP A 261 3.38 7.84 21.86
CA ASP A 261 2.72 8.42 23.02
C ASP A 261 3.72 8.64 24.18
N TRP A 262 4.68 7.72 24.35
CA TRP A 262 5.73 7.85 25.37
C TRP A 262 6.60 9.10 25.14
N PHE A 263 7.02 9.34 23.89
CA PHE A 263 7.80 10.53 23.51
C PHE A 263 6.95 11.79 23.59
N GLU A 264 5.70 11.77 23.15
CA GLU A 264 4.81 12.93 23.24
C GLU A 264 4.63 13.40 24.68
N ALA A 265 4.48 12.49 25.61
CA ALA A 265 4.31 12.84 27.03
C ALA A 265 5.58 13.50 27.64
N ARG A 266 6.75 13.38 27.01
CA ARG A 266 8.04 13.79 27.60
C ARG A 266 8.82 14.81 26.78
N VAL A 267 8.59 14.89 25.49
CA VAL A 267 9.24 15.89 24.63
C VAL A 267 8.63 17.25 24.90
N GLN A 268 9.51 18.19 25.23
CA GLN A 268 9.19 19.62 25.32
C GLN A 268 9.75 20.30 24.08
N ASP A 269 8.88 20.91 23.30
CA ASP A 269 9.23 21.60 22.05
C ASP A 269 8.63 23.00 22.04
N GLY A 270 9.44 23.98 22.36
CA GLY A 270 9.04 25.39 22.46
C GLY A 270 9.77 26.28 21.44
N PRO A 271 9.36 27.57 21.35
CA PRO A 271 9.98 28.53 20.42
C PRO A 271 11.48 28.78 20.68
N LEU A 272 11.91 28.63 21.93
CA LEU A 272 13.28 28.92 22.36
C LEU A 272 14.18 27.69 22.42
N GLY A 273 13.66 26.50 22.21
CA GLY A 273 14.42 25.26 22.26
C GLY A 273 13.58 24.02 22.59
N ASN A 274 14.27 22.91 22.72
CA ASN A 274 13.66 21.64 23.05
C ASN A 274 14.58 20.82 23.98
N ASN A 275 14.01 19.77 24.59
CA ASN A 275 14.72 18.94 25.57
C ASN A 275 15.27 17.61 24.98
N ARG A 276 15.37 17.46 23.66
CA ARG A 276 15.73 16.17 23.01
C ARG A 276 17.03 15.54 23.52
N PHE A 277 18.05 16.35 23.80
CA PHE A 277 19.34 15.86 24.32
C PHE A 277 19.22 15.39 25.77
N ASP A 278 18.52 16.18 26.61
CA ASP A 278 18.28 15.79 28.01
C ASP A 278 17.44 14.52 28.10
N LEU A 279 16.41 14.45 27.29
CA LEU A 279 15.55 13.26 27.20
C LEU A 279 16.33 12.02 26.75
N ALA A 280 17.22 12.17 25.77
CA ALA A 280 18.08 11.07 25.32
C ALA A 280 19.02 10.59 26.44
N GLY A 281 19.61 11.49 27.24
CA GLY A 281 20.38 11.13 28.41
C GLY A 281 19.54 10.39 29.49
N GLN A 282 18.31 10.84 29.72
CA GLN A 282 17.36 10.18 30.61
C GLN A 282 17.02 8.76 30.13
N ILE A 283 16.78 8.57 28.83
CA ILE A 283 16.52 7.25 28.25
C ILE A 283 17.75 6.35 28.42
N ASN A 284 18.93 6.85 28.07
CA ASN A 284 20.17 6.08 28.23
C ASN A 284 20.38 5.59 29.68
N ARG A 285 19.96 6.38 30.67
CA ARG A 285 20.05 5.97 32.09
C ARG A 285 19.13 4.80 32.44
N LEU A 286 18.03 4.60 31.72
CA LEU A 286 17.08 3.51 31.94
C LEU A 286 17.59 2.18 31.35
N LEU A 287 18.62 2.23 30.50
CA LEU A 287 19.11 1.09 29.75
C LEU A 287 20.50 0.65 30.27
N PRO A 288 20.89 -0.62 30.12
CA PRO A 288 22.18 -1.09 30.58
C PRO A 288 23.34 -0.49 29.77
N GLY A 289 24.37 0.00 30.46
CA GLY A 289 25.55 0.63 29.85
C GLY A 289 25.38 2.12 29.59
N VAL A 290 26.19 2.66 28.68
CA VAL A 290 26.13 4.08 28.22
C VAL A 290 25.69 4.11 26.75
N GLY A 291 24.62 4.78 26.45
CA GLY A 291 23.96 4.77 25.16
C GLY A 291 22.56 4.12 25.29
N PRO A 292 21.85 3.86 24.17
CA PRO A 292 22.30 3.89 22.76
C PRO A 292 22.43 5.27 22.13
N PHE A 293 21.72 6.28 22.63
CA PHE A 293 21.83 7.64 22.10
C PHE A 293 23.21 8.25 22.34
N TRP A 294 23.70 9.00 21.38
CA TRP A 294 25.00 9.62 21.41
C TRP A 294 25.05 10.89 20.58
N PHE A 295 26.20 11.58 20.64
CA PHE A 295 26.49 12.87 20.05
C PHE A 295 25.74 14.01 20.74
N ASN A 296 26.07 14.25 22.00
CA ASN A 296 25.68 15.49 22.65
C ASN A 296 26.25 16.69 21.89
N GLY A 297 25.38 17.39 21.17
CA GLY A 297 25.73 18.57 20.37
C GLY A 297 25.76 19.89 21.17
N LEU A 298 25.42 19.84 22.46
CA LEU A 298 25.41 21.03 23.32
C LEU A 298 26.79 21.30 23.90
N GLN A 299 27.05 22.55 24.33
CA GLN A 299 28.27 22.92 25.02
C GLN A 299 28.40 22.29 26.42
N ARG A 300 27.26 22.07 27.10
CA ARG A 300 27.22 21.41 28.41
C ARG A 300 27.24 19.89 28.29
N ASP A 301 27.77 19.23 29.27
CA ASP A 301 27.66 17.79 29.39
C ASP A 301 26.26 17.37 29.86
N ILE A 302 25.82 16.23 29.42
CA ILE A 302 24.57 15.59 29.82
C ILE A 302 24.93 14.19 30.29
N ASP A 303 24.49 13.88 31.51
CA ASP A 303 24.73 12.59 32.11
C ASP A 303 24.16 11.44 31.25
N HIS A 304 24.93 10.37 31.09
CA HIS A 304 24.65 9.22 30.21
C HIS A 304 24.53 9.52 28.71
N LEU A 305 24.80 10.76 28.22
CA LEU A 305 24.79 11.08 26.80
C LEU A 305 26.20 11.34 26.28
N PRO A 306 26.89 10.34 25.70
CA PRO A 306 28.26 10.49 25.24
C PRO A 306 28.36 11.41 24.02
N ARG A 307 29.51 12.10 23.89
CA ARG A 307 29.80 12.97 22.73
C ARG A 307 30.23 12.18 21.50
N LYS A 308 30.86 11.03 21.71
CA LYS A 308 31.36 10.18 20.62
C LYS A 308 30.71 8.82 20.62
N GLY A 309 30.47 8.26 19.45
CA GLY A 309 29.88 6.91 19.32
C GLY A 309 30.72 5.81 19.94
N ASN A 310 32.05 5.97 19.97
CA ASN A 310 32.98 5.01 20.58
C ASN A 310 32.95 5.02 22.11
N ASP A 311 32.40 6.05 22.74
CA ASP A 311 32.26 6.11 24.20
C ASP A 311 31.02 5.37 24.70
N ARG A 312 30.23 4.79 23.80
CA ARG A 312 29.09 3.95 24.16
C ARG A 312 29.55 2.59 24.68
N THR A 313 29.04 2.19 25.83
CA THR A 313 29.20 0.84 26.36
C THR A 313 27.88 0.04 26.31
N TYR A 314 26.91 0.57 25.67
CA TYR A 314 25.61 -0.03 25.44
C TYR A 314 25.73 -1.38 24.72
N GLN A 315 25.08 -2.41 25.29
CA GLN A 315 25.19 -3.79 24.84
C GLN A 315 23.91 -4.32 24.16
N TRP A 316 23.02 -3.41 23.76
CA TRP A 316 21.79 -3.81 23.12
C TRP A 316 22.05 -4.22 21.67
N GLU A 317 21.61 -5.42 21.29
CA GLU A 317 21.58 -5.88 19.91
C GLU A 317 20.13 -6.18 19.52
N PRO A 318 19.72 -5.83 18.31
CA PRO A 318 20.51 -5.21 17.22
C PRO A 318 20.68 -3.69 17.42
N ARG A 319 21.85 -3.17 17.05
CA ARG A 319 22.12 -1.71 17.05
C ARG A 319 21.40 -0.97 15.92
N ARG A 320 21.20 -1.66 14.80
CA ARG A 320 20.57 -1.15 13.61
C ARG A 320 19.30 -1.91 13.33
N ARG A 321 18.30 -1.21 12.82
CA ARG A 321 17.09 -1.81 12.29
C ARG A 321 17.43 -2.61 11.02
N ARG A 322 16.66 -3.64 10.70
CA ARG A 322 16.83 -4.44 9.47
C ARG A 322 16.77 -3.57 8.21
N THR A 323 15.89 -2.58 8.18
CA THR A 323 15.81 -1.63 7.06
C THR A 323 17.08 -0.78 6.88
N GLU A 324 17.77 -0.41 7.96
CA GLU A 324 19.03 0.32 7.89
C GLU A 324 20.20 -0.53 7.39
N LEU A 325 20.09 -1.85 7.52
CA LEU A 325 21.04 -2.81 6.93
C LEU A 325 20.75 -3.02 5.44
N ALA A 326 19.47 -3.01 5.05
CA ALA A 326 19.03 -3.14 3.67
C ALA A 326 19.32 -1.86 2.85
N ALA A 327 19.05 -0.68 3.41
CA ALA A 327 19.25 0.62 2.78
C ALA A 327 20.70 1.09 2.97
N LYS A 328 21.59 0.67 2.07
CA LYS A 328 23.04 0.98 2.16
C LYS A 328 23.31 2.48 2.24
N GLY A 329 24.06 2.89 3.27
CA GLY A 329 24.42 4.28 3.51
C GLY A 329 23.46 5.04 4.43
N SER A 330 22.39 4.41 4.91
CA SER A 330 21.53 4.98 5.95
C SER A 330 22.26 5.03 7.29
N PHE A 331 21.81 5.94 8.15
CA PHE A 331 22.38 6.14 9.48
C PHE A 331 21.54 5.42 10.54
N GLU A 332 22.20 5.08 11.67
CA GLU A 332 21.49 4.52 12.83
C GLU A 332 20.62 5.59 13.52
N VAL A 333 19.49 5.17 14.08
CA VAL A 333 18.51 6.08 14.74
C VAL A 333 19.01 6.74 16.03
N TRP A 334 20.21 6.45 16.49
CA TRP A 334 20.72 6.85 17.79
C TRP A 334 21.53 8.15 17.80
N GLN A 335 21.98 8.61 16.63
CA GLN A 335 22.82 9.80 16.53
C GLN A 335 22.00 11.08 16.57
N LEU A 336 22.32 11.99 17.52
CA LEU A 336 21.52 13.19 17.78
C LEU A 336 22.03 14.46 17.11
N ALA A 337 23.31 14.52 16.71
CA ALA A 337 23.90 15.71 16.09
C ALA A 337 24.89 15.33 14.98
N GLY A 338 25.32 16.33 14.20
CA GLY A 338 26.23 16.14 13.07
C GLY A 338 25.58 15.55 11.84
N ALA A 339 26.40 15.21 10.82
CA ALA A 339 25.90 14.57 9.61
C ALA A 339 25.25 13.22 9.94
N GLY A 340 24.04 12.99 9.46
CA GLY A 340 23.29 11.77 9.76
C GLY A 340 22.58 11.75 11.11
N ALA A 341 22.25 12.88 11.68
CA ALA A 341 21.58 13.04 12.98
C ALA A 341 20.08 12.64 12.95
N VAL A 342 19.76 11.44 12.51
CA VAL A 342 18.39 10.91 12.41
C VAL A 342 17.72 10.84 13.79
N GLY A 343 18.47 10.51 14.86
CA GLY A 343 17.91 10.38 16.20
C GLY A 343 17.21 11.64 16.72
N SER A 344 17.74 12.83 16.41
CA SER A 344 17.04 14.08 16.74
C SER A 344 15.73 14.27 15.97
N GLN A 345 15.69 13.87 14.71
CA GLN A 345 14.48 13.93 13.90
C GLN A 345 13.40 12.98 14.45
N VAL A 346 13.80 11.77 14.84
CA VAL A 346 12.90 10.76 15.43
C VAL A 346 12.31 11.27 16.75
N ILE A 347 13.14 11.70 17.71
CA ILE A 347 12.66 12.19 19.01
C ILE A 347 11.66 13.34 18.84
N MET A 348 11.94 14.26 17.89
CA MET A 348 11.09 15.42 17.66
C MET A 348 9.89 15.14 16.72
N GLY A 349 9.93 14.09 15.93
CA GLY A 349 8.90 13.72 14.96
C GLY A 349 7.80 12.84 15.53
N LEU A 350 8.16 11.82 16.33
CA LEU A 350 7.19 10.88 16.90
C LEU A 350 6.05 11.55 17.68
N PRO A 351 6.26 12.60 18.50
CA PRO A 351 5.18 13.35 19.15
C PRO A 351 4.18 13.96 18.16
N VAL A 352 4.65 14.46 17.04
CA VAL A 352 3.79 15.04 15.98
C VAL A 352 2.93 13.95 15.36
N LEU A 353 3.53 12.79 15.07
CA LEU A 353 2.78 11.65 14.52
C LEU A 353 1.75 11.10 15.50
N ALA A 354 2.05 11.06 16.81
CA ALA A 354 1.09 10.68 17.85
C ALA A 354 -0.14 11.59 17.85
N ARG A 355 0.07 12.91 17.79
CA ARG A 355 -1.03 13.90 17.75
C ARG A 355 -1.84 13.82 16.46
N LEU A 356 -1.18 13.67 15.30
CA LEU A 356 -1.86 13.48 14.02
C LEU A 356 -2.70 12.19 14.02
N ARG A 357 -2.14 11.07 14.50
CA ARG A 357 -2.86 9.79 14.58
C ARG A 357 -4.10 9.88 15.48
N ARG A 358 -4.02 10.63 16.55
CA ARG A 358 -5.15 10.87 17.47
C ARG A 358 -6.19 11.82 16.87
N ARG A 359 -5.75 12.92 16.20
CA ARG A 359 -6.65 13.84 15.48
C ARG A 359 -7.44 13.11 14.37
N PHE A 360 -6.82 12.14 13.70
CA PHE A 360 -7.41 11.34 12.64
C PHE A 360 -7.61 9.87 13.06
N ALA A 361 -8.17 9.66 14.25
CA ALA A 361 -8.37 8.32 14.81
C ALA A 361 -9.14 7.41 13.84
N GLY A 362 -8.62 6.20 13.60
CA GLY A 362 -9.19 5.24 12.66
C GLY A 362 -9.00 5.55 11.16
N GLN A 363 -8.38 6.70 10.81
CA GLN A 363 -8.19 7.13 9.42
C GLN A 363 -6.75 7.01 8.94
N ILE A 364 -5.76 6.92 9.84
CA ILE A 364 -4.35 6.72 9.53
C ILE A 364 -3.95 5.27 9.80
N ALA A 365 -3.38 4.61 8.82
CA ALA A 365 -2.65 3.36 8.98
C ALA A 365 -1.14 3.63 8.91
N VAL A 366 -0.39 3.09 9.86
CA VAL A 366 1.08 3.23 9.93
C VAL A 366 1.73 1.97 9.39
N TRP A 367 2.29 2.06 8.20
CA TRP A 367 3.00 0.93 7.60
C TRP A 367 4.45 0.84 8.10
N PRO A 368 5.01 -0.35 8.37
CA PRO A 368 4.42 -1.68 8.14
C PRO A 368 3.66 -2.27 9.34
N PHE A 369 3.37 -1.50 10.37
CA PHE A 369 2.74 -2.00 11.62
C PHE A 369 1.26 -2.30 11.46
N GLU A 370 0.56 -1.58 10.56
CA GLU A 370 -0.87 -1.71 10.32
C GLU A 370 -1.16 -1.94 8.84
N GLN A 371 -2.28 -2.60 8.54
CA GLN A 371 -2.71 -2.83 7.15
C GLN A 371 -3.12 -1.52 6.46
N VAL A 372 -2.66 -1.30 5.23
CA VAL A 372 -2.84 -0.08 4.43
C VAL A 372 -4.27 0.09 3.86
N GLN A 373 -5.28 -0.16 4.66
CA GLN A 373 -6.70 -0.11 4.24
C GLN A 373 -7.41 1.19 4.61
N ARG A 374 -6.78 2.06 5.42
CA ARG A 374 -7.34 3.34 5.86
C ARG A 374 -7.12 4.43 4.80
N PRO A 375 -7.86 5.56 4.86
CA PRO A 375 -7.71 6.67 3.91
C PRO A 375 -6.27 7.21 3.81
N VAL A 376 -5.56 7.30 4.93
CA VAL A 376 -4.18 7.77 4.99
C VAL A 376 -3.25 6.61 5.31
N THR A 377 -2.21 6.41 4.50
CA THR A 377 -1.11 5.50 4.78
C THR A 377 0.13 6.32 5.12
N LEU A 378 0.62 6.17 6.35
CA LEU A 378 1.83 6.81 6.82
C LEU A 378 3.01 5.87 6.64
N VAL A 379 4.10 6.38 6.04
CA VAL A 379 5.31 5.61 5.72
C VAL A 379 6.57 6.36 6.15
N GLU A 380 7.62 5.62 6.49
CA GLU A 380 8.97 6.14 6.61
C GLU A 380 9.59 6.25 5.22
N ILE A 381 10.21 7.37 4.89
CA ILE A 381 10.93 7.55 3.63
C ILE A 381 12.40 7.90 3.88
N TRP A 382 13.21 7.69 2.85
CA TRP A 382 14.60 8.14 2.83
C TRP A 382 14.96 8.64 1.43
N PRO A 383 14.97 9.97 1.17
CA PRO A 383 15.18 10.53 -0.16
C PRO A 383 16.49 10.10 -0.82
N SER A 384 17.50 9.71 -0.03
CA SER A 384 18.79 9.24 -0.55
C SER A 384 18.71 7.90 -1.30
N LEU A 385 17.63 7.11 -1.18
CA LEU A 385 17.39 5.93 -2.00
C LEU A 385 17.46 6.24 -3.50
N ILE A 386 17.01 7.44 -3.90
CA ILE A 386 16.99 7.90 -5.30
C ILE A 386 17.86 9.13 -5.51
N SER A 387 18.96 9.27 -4.77
CA SER A 387 19.85 10.45 -4.79
C SER A 387 20.34 10.83 -6.20
N LYS A 388 20.59 9.84 -7.07
CA LYS A 388 20.97 10.07 -8.47
C LYS A 388 19.84 10.74 -9.28
N ALA A 389 18.61 10.28 -9.11
CA ALA A 389 17.46 10.89 -9.78
C ALA A 389 17.20 12.30 -9.22
N VAL A 390 17.29 12.50 -7.90
CA VAL A 390 17.18 13.82 -7.29
C VAL A 390 18.20 14.77 -7.88
N ALA A 391 19.49 14.38 -7.94
CA ALA A 391 20.55 15.22 -8.51
C ALA A 391 20.30 15.57 -10.00
N ALA A 392 19.82 14.62 -10.80
CA ALA A 392 19.52 14.82 -12.21
C ALA A 392 18.29 15.72 -12.45
N LEU A 393 17.34 15.75 -11.52
CA LEU A 393 16.06 16.44 -11.64
C LEU A 393 15.97 17.72 -10.79
N THR A 394 17.03 18.06 -10.05
CA THR A 394 17.11 19.33 -9.32
C THR A 394 17.16 20.50 -10.31
N ARG A 395 16.28 21.48 -10.11
CA ARG A 395 16.16 22.67 -10.96
C ARG A 395 17.24 23.69 -10.63
N PRO A 396 17.65 24.54 -11.57
CA PRO A 396 18.59 25.63 -11.28
C PRO A 396 18.10 26.52 -10.12
N GLY A 397 18.92 26.66 -9.07
CA GLY A 397 18.59 27.48 -7.89
C GLY A 397 17.64 26.83 -6.89
N GLU A 398 17.15 25.60 -7.13
CA GLU A 398 16.30 24.88 -6.21
C GLU A 398 17.09 24.41 -4.97
N ILE A 399 16.49 24.59 -3.79
CA ILE A 399 17.06 24.07 -2.54
C ILE A 399 16.98 22.53 -2.58
N ARG A 400 18.08 21.88 -2.18
CA ARG A 400 18.19 20.42 -2.27
C ARG A 400 17.04 19.68 -1.58
N ASP A 401 16.65 20.12 -0.38
CA ASP A 401 15.61 19.49 0.42
C ASP A 401 14.23 19.61 -0.27
N ALA A 402 13.96 20.77 -0.90
CA ALA A 402 12.78 20.96 -1.75
C ALA A 402 12.79 20.02 -2.96
N ALA A 403 13.94 19.87 -3.64
CA ALA A 403 14.09 18.93 -4.75
C ALA A 403 13.87 17.48 -4.31
N GLN A 404 14.39 17.09 -3.14
CA GLN A 404 14.24 15.74 -2.59
C GLN A 404 12.78 15.35 -2.40
N VAL A 405 12.00 16.19 -1.71
CA VAL A 405 10.59 15.90 -1.47
C VAL A 405 9.75 15.94 -2.75
N ARG A 406 10.02 16.87 -3.66
CA ARG A 406 9.35 16.98 -4.95
C ARG A 406 9.57 15.73 -5.81
N VAL A 407 10.82 15.34 -5.99
CA VAL A 407 11.20 14.21 -6.83
C VAL A 407 10.69 12.88 -6.23
N LEU A 408 10.80 12.72 -4.91
CA LEU A 408 10.33 11.50 -4.26
C LEU A 408 8.79 11.37 -4.29
N ALA A 409 8.06 12.48 -4.08
CA ALA A 409 6.61 12.49 -4.20
C ALA A 409 6.15 12.11 -5.62
N ALA A 410 6.82 12.66 -6.64
CA ALA A 410 6.54 12.32 -8.04
C ALA A 410 6.89 10.87 -8.37
N ALA A 411 8.01 10.35 -7.83
CA ALA A 411 8.38 8.95 -7.98
C ALA A 411 7.30 8.01 -7.44
N ILE A 412 6.88 8.21 -6.19
CA ILE A 412 5.86 7.35 -5.54
C ILE A 412 4.50 7.47 -6.24
N ALA A 413 4.08 8.68 -6.61
CA ALA A 413 2.83 8.90 -7.36
C ALA A 413 2.84 8.24 -8.75
N GLY A 414 4.02 8.15 -9.37
CA GLY A 414 4.22 7.56 -10.69
C GLY A 414 4.37 6.04 -10.70
N LEU A 415 4.48 5.39 -9.55
CA LEU A 415 4.62 3.93 -9.47
C LEU A 415 3.40 3.22 -10.04
N SER A 416 3.63 2.09 -10.71
CA SER A 416 2.55 1.17 -11.06
C SER A 416 1.95 0.53 -9.81
N GLU A 417 0.70 0.09 -9.88
CA GLU A 417 0.07 -0.62 -8.76
C GLU A 417 0.83 -1.89 -8.36
N ALA A 418 1.36 -2.61 -9.34
CA ALA A 418 2.18 -3.80 -9.07
C ALA A 418 3.48 -3.45 -8.31
N ALA A 419 4.14 -2.34 -8.66
CA ALA A 419 5.32 -1.87 -7.94
C ALA A 419 4.97 -1.42 -6.51
N LEU A 420 3.88 -0.66 -6.33
CA LEU A 420 3.38 -0.27 -5.01
C LEU A 420 3.03 -1.48 -4.14
N SER A 421 2.31 -2.47 -4.70
CA SER A 421 1.96 -3.69 -3.97
C SER A 421 3.18 -4.45 -3.49
N ARG A 422 4.22 -4.61 -4.36
CA ARG A 422 5.48 -5.24 -3.94
C ARG A 422 6.20 -4.47 -2.83
N MET A 423 6.16 -3.12 -2.86
CA MET A 423 6.79 -2.30 -1.82
C MET A 423 6.06 -2.40 -0.48
N PHE A 424 4.73 -2.58 -0.52
CA PHE A 424 3.94 -2.80 0.70
C PHE A 424 3.99 -4.23 1.22
N ASP A 425 4.43 -5.20 0.41
CA ASP A 425 4.59 -6.60 0.78
C ASP A 425 5.91 -6.84 1.53
N GLN A 426 6.07 -6.18 2.67
CA GLN A 426 7.20 -6.40 3.59
C GLN A 426 6.72 -7.07 4.86
N PRO A 427 7.54 -7.96 5.46
CA PRO A 427 7.14 -8.63 6.69
C PRO A 427 6.90 -7.60 7.79
N ALA A 428 5.74 -7.68 8.42
CA ALA A 428 5.43 -6.89 9.59
C ALA A 428 6.49 -7.14 10.68
N GLY A 429 7.03 -6.06 11.23
CA GLY A 429 8.04 -6.09 12.29
C GLY A 429 7.85 -4.91 13.21
N THR A 430 8.53 -4.93 14.36
CA THR A 430 8.45 -3.86 15.36
C THR A 430 9.43 -2.70 15.13
N GLU A 431 10.30 -2.81 14.10
CA GLU A 431 11.38 -1.84 13.84
C GLU A 431 11.01 -0.76 12.81
N GLY A 432 9.88 -0.92 12.10
CA GLY A 432 9.57 -0.12 10.92
C GLY A 432 10.38 -0.52 9.69
N TRP A 433 10.06 0.09 8.56
CA TRP A 433 10.72 -0.13 7.28
C TRP A 433 10.75 1.14 6.45
N ILE A 434 11.89 1.45 5.83
CA ILE A 434 12.00 2.54 4.86
C ILE A 434 11.25 2.13 3.59
N PHE A 435 10.19 2.86 3.27
CA PHE A 435 9.37 2.58 2.09
C PHE A 435 10.19 2.71 0.80
N GLY A 436 10.19 1.66 -0.01
CA GLY A 436 10.97 1.58 -1.23
C GLY A 436 12.39 1.05 -1.08
N ALA A 437 12.86 0.74 0.14
CA ALA A 437 14.15 0.05 0.32
C ALA A 437 14.11 -1.34 -0.32
N GLY A 438 15.10 -1.61 -1.19
CA GLY A 438 15.14 -2.80 -2.07
C GLY A 438 14.41 -2.63 -3.41
N HIS A 439 13.77 -1.47 -3.64
CA HIS A 439 13.05 -1.12 -4.86
C HIS A 439 13.54 0.21 -5.47
N GLU A 440 14.82 0.57 -5.25
CA GLU A 440 15.41 1.83 -5.68
C GLU A 440 15.33 2.03 -7.20
N LYS A 441 15.37 0.92 -7.94
CA LYS A 441 15.25 0.94 -9.41
C LYS A 441 13.87 1.40 -9.85
N ASP A 442 12.80 0.80 -9.30
CA ASP A 442 11.42 1.16 -9.63
C ASP A 442 11.15 2.64 -9.30
N LEU A 443 11.62 3.11 -8.13
CA LEU A 443 11.50 4.52 -7.72
C LEU A 443 12.28 5.45 -8.64
N THR A 444 13.50 5.10 -9.03
CA THR A 444 14.35 5.92 -9.91
C THR A 444 13.72 6.04 -11.30
N GLU A 445 13.23 4.94 -11.88
CA GLU A 445 12.56 4.94 -13.18
C GLU A 445 11.28 5.79 -13.14
N ALA A 446 10.46 5.63 -12.10
CA ALA A 446 9.24 6.43 -11.92
C ALA A 446 9.57 7.93 -11.77
N ALA A 447 10.63 8.29 -11.00
CA ALA A 447 11.09 9.68 -10.86
C ALA A 447 11.46 10.30 -12.20
N MET A 448 12.24 9.60 -13.02
CA MET A 448 12.71 10.09 -14.33
C MET A 448 11.57 10.32 -15.31
N ILE A 449 10.48 9.57 -15.18
CA ILE A 449 9.30 9.69 -16.06
C ILE A 449 8.37 10.82 -15.58
N HIS A 450 8.18 10.99 -14.27
CA HIS A 450 7.07 11.77 -13.72
C HIS A 450 7.46 13.08 -13.02
N ALA A 451 8.72 13.26 -12.59
CA ALA A 451 9.10 14.44 -11.80
C ALA A 451 9.16 15.77 -12.59
N ASN A 452 9.03 15.74 -13.92
CA ASN A 452 9.00 16.92 -14.81
C ASN A 452 7.60 17.15 -15.44
N ARG A 453 6.62 16.37 -15.04
CA ARG A 453 5.20 16.54 -15.44
C ARG A 453 4.46 17.31 -14.35
#